data_da5ae9f8351629fd0eb2e22bd12bbae7
#
_entry.id   da5ae9f8351629fd0eb2e22bd12bbae7
#
_cell.length_a   1.000
_cell.length_b   1.000
_cell.length_c   1.000
_cell.angle_alpha   90.00
_cell.angle_beta   90.00
_cell.angle_gamma   90.00
#
_symmetry.space_group_name_H-M   'P 1'
#
loop_
_entity.id
_entity.type
_entity.pdbx_description
1 polymer ?
#
loop_
_entity_poly.entity_id
_entity_poly.type
_entity_poly.pdbx_seq_one_letter_code
_entity_poly.pdbx_strand_id
1 'polypeptide(L)'
;QVKVSGQLPFLGSNPASWGTVFTCLTQIESDAMKISLKNSQSRFFSRPITQLSALLLTLAFVVNDAAFADTAALPSYKVDLSQTSVSGLSSGAFMAGQFGVAYSATVVGVGIVAGGPFYCAGYPGVVPFVPYLVNAMTVCMNPSIVEPDAASLVAYAKAFASTGEIDRLSHVRKQRVYLFSGMADQTVTTTVVNKTEQFYTLAGVPEANIRYIKDVNAGHAIITNRDQDVVCDKTAPPYINDCHFTQSQDILHYIYGDLNPPVKKLSGKIIKFNQREFIHSMLSSMSEDAYAYVPKSCATQTCKVHVAFHGCHQAAVTIKDAFYGKTGYNELADANNIIVLYPQVEPSYVFPYNPKGCWDFWGYTSVNPFAPNFYTKQAPQMAAVKGMLDRLAEQRK
;
A
#
# COMPACT_ATOMS: atom_id res chain seq x y z
N GLN A 1 -13.58 37.70 41.43
CA GLN A 1 -13.96 38.68 40.38
C GLN A 1 -12.68 39.20 39.72
N VAL A 2 -12.37 38.71 38.52
CA VAL A 2 -11.40 39.34 37.59
C VAL A 2 -12.08 39.32 36.21
N LYS A 3 -12.43 40.51 35.75
CA LYS A 3 -12.86 40.80 34.37
C LYS A 3 -11.65 40.69 33.44
N VAL A 4 -11.74 39.86 32.39
CA VAL A 4 -10.84 39.94 31.25
C VAL A 4 -11.68 40.32 30.03
N SER A 5 -11.53 41.57 29.61
CA SER A 5 -11.95 42.08 28.30
C SER A 5 -10.83 41.88 27.32
N GLY A 6 -11.04 41.09 26.27
CA GLY A 6 -10.14 40.95 25.14
C GLY A 6 -10.91 40.95 23.84
N GLN A 7 -10.83 42.08 23.11
CA GLN A 7 -11.39 42.21 21.77
C GLN A 7 -10.61 41.34 20.78
N LEU A 8 -11.31 40.59 19.95
CA LEU A 8 -10.78 39.90 18.77
C LEU A 8 -10.55 40.91 17.64
N PRO A 9 -9.45 40.86 16.91
CA PRO A 9 -9.28 41.67 15.69
C PRO A 9 -10.02 41.00 14.53
N PHE A 10 -10.81 41.81 13.83
CA PHE A 10 -11.44 41.48 12.54
C PHE A 10 -10.32 41.28 11.50
N LEU A 11 -10.21 40.06 10.94
CA LEU A 11 -9.43 39.81 9.73
C LEU A 11 -10.30 40.11 8.51
N GLY A 12 -9.85 41.11 7.73
CA GLY A 12 -10.50 41.54 6.51
C GLY A 12 -10.49 40.43 5.43
N SER A 13 -11.67 40.20 4.86
CA SER A 13 -11.88 39.31 3.72
C SER A 13 -11.30 39.94 2.44
N ASN A 14 -10.27 39.35 1.88
CA ASN A 14 -9.76 39.70 0.56
C ASN A 14 -10.27 38.68 -0.47
N PRO A 15 -11.12 39.07 -1.45
CA PRO A 15 -11.77 38.13 -2.38
C PRO A 15 -10.86 37.55 -3.46
N ALA A 16 -9.58 37.93 -3.51
CA ALA A 16 -8.68 37.57 -4.60
C ALA A 16 -8.08 36.15 -4.50
N SER A 17 -8.21 35.46 -3.37
CA SER A 17 -7.59 34.12 -3.19
C SER A 17 -8.46 32.93 -3.65
N TRP A 18 -9.72 33.16 -3.94
CA TRP A 18 -10.68 32.11 -4.38
C TRP A 18 -10.66 31.88 -5.89
N GLY A 19 -10.16 32.81 -6.68
CA GLY A 19 -10.11 32.72 -8.14
C GLY A 19 -9.12 31.66 -8.65
N THR A 20 -8.04 31.40 -7.97
CA THR A 20 -6.94 30.55 -8.46
C THR A 20 -7.25 29.03 -8.30
N VAL A 21 -8.03 28.66 -7.31
CA VAL A 21 -8.42 27.24 -7.08
C VAL A 21 -9.49 26.81 -8.07
N PHE A 22 -10.44 27.70 -8.41
CA PHE A 22 -11.49 27.40 -9.40
C PHE A 22 -10.95 27.33 -10.83
N THR A 23 -9.95 28.12 -11.17
CA THR A 23 -9.37 28.11 -12.54
C THR A 23 -8.58 26.84 -12.82
N CYS A 24 -7.99 26.19 -11.79
CA CYS A 24 -7.26 24.94 -11.97
C CYS A 24 -8.20 23.74 -12.22
N LEU A 25 -9.39 23.73 -11.62
CA LEU A 25 -10.36 22.64 -11.80
C LEU A 25 -11.07 22.72 -13.16
N THR A 26 -11.36 23.92 -13.69
CA THR A 26 -12.00 24.10 -15.00
C THR A 26 -11.06 23.82 -16.18
N GLN A 27 -9.76 23.97 -16.00
CA GLN A 27 -8.78 23.68 -17.04
C GLN A 27 -8.63 22.17 -17.26
N ILE A 28 -8.76 21.36 -16.22
CA ILE A 28 -8.68 19.88 -16.29
C ILE A 28 -9.90 19.30 -17.03
N GLU A 29 -11.11 19.87 -16.86
CA GLU A 29 -12.30 19.42 -17.58
C GLU A 29 -12.29 19.80 -19.07
N SER A 30 -11.70 20.96 -19.45
CA SER A 30 -11.65 21.40 -20.85
C SER A 30 -10.68 20.59 -21.70
N ASP A 31 -9.59 20.10 -21.14
CA ASP A 31 -8.58 19.30 -21.87
C ASP A 31 -9.02 17.83 -22.04
N ALA A 32 -9.77 17.28 -21.11
CA ALA A 32 -10.39 15.95 -21.25
C ALA A 32 -11.45 15.91 -22.39
N MET A 33 -12.18 16.99 -22.59
CA MET A 33 -13.24 17.07 -23.63
C MET A 33 -12.69 17.27 -25.04
N LYS A 34 -11.48 17.83 -25.20
CA LYS A 34 -10.85 18.05 -26.52
C LYS A 34 -10.22 16.80 -27.13
N ILE A 35 -9.92 15.78 -26.33
CA ILE A 35 -9.33 14.51 -26.79
C ILE A 35 -10.38 13.57 -27.39
N SER A 36 -11.66 13.71 -26.98
CA SER A 36 -12.75 12.82 -27.43
C SER A 36 -13.36 13.18 -28.79
N LEU A 37 -13.07 14.36 -29.38
CA LEU A 37 -13.73 14.85 -30.60
C LEU A 37 -12.89 14.72 -31.88
N LYS A 38 -11.68 14.14 -31.83
CA LYS A 38 -10.79 14.09 -33.01
C LYS A 38 -10.80 12.79 -33.82
N ASN A 39 -11.59 11.78 -33.46
CA ASN A 39 -11.57 10.47 -34.13
C ASN A 39 -12.91 10.05 -34.76
N SER A 40 -13.70 10.97 -35.33
CA SER A 40 -14.91 10.61 -36.06
C SER A 40 -15.08 11.47 -37.31
N GLN A 41 -14.29 11.25 -38.33
CA GLN A 41 -14.64 11.57 -39.73
C GLN A 41 -13.82 10.68 -40.69
N SER A 42 -14.43 9.64 -41.24
CA SER A 42 -14.08 9.09 -42.54
C SER A 42 -15.31 8.52 -43.27
N ARG A 43 -15.83 9.35 -44.18
CA ARG A 43 -16.27 9.10 -45.56
C ARG A 43 -17.20 7.91 -45.83
N PHE A 44 -18.48 8.24 -45.99
CA PHE A 44 -19.42 7.51 -46.86
C PHE A 44 -19.01 7.67 -48.33
N PHE A 45 -18.82 6.56 -49.00
CA PHE A 45 -18.91 6.46 -50.47
C PHE A 45 -19.91 5.35 -50.81
N SER A 46 -21.02 5.78 -51.42
CA SER A 46 -22.05 4.95 -52.04
C SER A 46 -21.55 4.40 -53.41
N ARG A 47 -21.72 3.10 -53.69
CA ARG A 47 -21.87 2.52 -55.02
C ARG A 47 -22.72 1.24 -54.98
N PRO A 48 -23.39 0.90 -56.13
CA PRO A 48 -24.62 0.15 -56.13
C PRO A 48 -24.49 -1.37 -56.28
N ILE A 49 -25.62 -2.02 -55.94
CA ILE A 49 -25.91 -3.44 -56.03
C ILE A 49 -25.87 -3.94 -57.46
N THR A 50 -25.09 -5.01 -57.73
CA THR A 50 -25.39 -5.97 -58.80
C THR A 50 -25.12 -7.39 -58.31
N GLN A 51 -26.02 -8.26 -58.75
CA GLN A 51 -26.29 -9.63 -58.33
C GLN A 51 -25.19 -10.65 -58.61
N LEU A 52 -25.36 -11.77 -57.95
CA LEU A 52 -25.09 -13.19 -58.26
C LEU A 52 -23.81 -13.82 -57.70
N SER A 53 -24.08 -14.77 -56.92
CA SER A 53 -23.68 -16.19 -56.92
C SER A 53 -23.47 -16.71 -55.52
N ALA A 54 -24.37 -17.56 -55.09
CA ALA A 54 -24.26 -18.40 -53.92
C ALA A 54 -23.07 -19.34 -54.08
N LEU A 55 -22.04 -19.13 -53.23
CA LEU A 55 -21.02 -20.14 -52.98
C LEU A 55 -21.02 -20.34 -51.45
N LEU A 56 -21.59 -21.46 -51.00
CA LEU A 56 -21.52 -21.94 -49.66
C LEU A 56 -20.05 -22.26 -49.33
N LEU A 57 -19.35 -21.26 -48.78
CA LEU A 57 -18.10 -21.50 -48.03
C LEU A 57 -18.50 -21.67 -46.58
N THR A 58 -18.55 -22.91 -46.10
CA THR A 58 -18.50 -23.25 -44.71
C THR A 58 -17.14 -22.83 -44.16
N LEU A 59 -17.05 -21.57 -43.69
CA LEU A 59 -15.95 -21.13 -42.84
C LEU A 59 -16.16 -21.83 -41.47
N ALA A 60 -15.45 -22.93 -41.26
CA ALA A 60 -15.21 -23.44 -39.91
C ALA A 60 -14.48 -22.35 -39.17
N PHE A 61 -15.20 -21.59 -38.32
CA PHE A 61 -14.58 -20.81 -37.27
C PHE A 61 -13.89 -21.81 -36.34
N VAL A 62 -12.59 -22.03 -36.56
CA VAL A 62 -11.73 -22.54 -35.49
C VAL A 62 -11.71 -21.42 -34.46
N VAL A 63 -12.60 -21.49 -33.50
CA VAL A 63 -12.46 -20.75 -32.24
C VAL A 63 -11.21 -21.33 -31.62
N ASN A 64 -10.06 -20.69 -31.88
CA ASN A 64 -8.93 -20.88 -31.00
C ASN A 64 -9.40 -20.33 -29.64
N ASP A 65 -9.92 -21.22 -28.80
CA ASP A 65 -9.90 -21.02 -27.37
C ASP A 65 -8.42 -20.88 -27.00
N ALA A 66 -7.90 -19.63 -27.10
CA ALA A 66 -6.73 -19.26 -26.33
C ALA A 66 -7.18 -19.48 -24.88
N ALA A 67 -6.94 -20.67 -24.35
CA ALA A 67 -7.05 -20.93 -22.94
C ALA A 67 -6.19 -19.87 -22.26
N PHE A 68 -6.81 -18.81 -21.74
CA PHE A 68 -6.18 -17.95 -20.77
C PHE A 68 -5.76 -18.91 -19.68
N ALA A 69 -4.46 -19.15 -19.56
CA ALA A 69 -3.93 -20.00 -18.51
C ALA A 69 -4.39 -19.36 -17.20
N ASP A 70 -5.38 -19.99 -16.59
CA ASP A 70 -5.98 -19.51 -15.34
C ASP A 70 -4.85 -19.46 -14.33
N THR A 71 -4.56 -18.27 -13.80
CA THR A 71 -3.46 -18.09 -12.85
C THR A 71 -3.73 -18.97 -11.65
N ALA A 72 -2.78 -19.82 -11.26
CA ALA A 72 -2.96 -20.82 -10.22
C ALA A 72 -3.44 -20.20 -8.90
N ALA A 73 -4.27 -20.93 -8.16
CA ALA A 73 -4.67 -20.54 -6.80
C ALA A 73 -3.45 -20.48 -5.87
N LEU A 74 -3.52 -19.65 -4.81
CA LEU A 74 -2.49 -19.63 -3.76
C LEU A 74 -2.46 -20.99 -3.03
N PRO A 75 -1.35 -21.74 -3.08
CA PRO A 75 -1.25 -23.00 -2.36
C PRO A 75 -1.20 -22.80 -0.85
N SER A 76 -1.68 -23.77 -0.08
CA SER A 76 -1.47 -23.82 1.36
C SER A 76 -0.06 -24.34 1.70
N TYR A 77 0.49 -23.84 2.82
CA TYR A 77 1.76 -24.27 3.39
C TYR A 77 1.59 -24.45 4.89
N LYS A 78 2.54 -25.13 5.54
CA LYS A 78 2.54 -25.24 6.99
C LYS A 78 3.10 -23.94 7.59
N VAL A 79 2.23 -22.94 7.77
CA VAL A 79 2.61 -21.60 8.24
C VAL A 79 2.18 -21.39 9.69
N ASP A 80 3.07 -20.82 10.49
CA ASP A 80 2.78 -20.31 11.81
C ASP A 80 2.37 -18.83 11.73
N LEU A 81 1.06 -18.57 11.72
CA LEU A 81 0.51 -17.22 11.66
C LEU A 81 0.87 -16.37 12.90
N SER A 82 1.22 -16.98 14.03
CA SER A 82 1.68 -16.23 15.21
C SER A 82 3.05 -15.59 15.01
N GLN A 83 3.73 -15.90 13.90
CA GLN A 83 5.00 -15.32 13.45
C GLN A 83 4.84 -14.47 12.18
N THR A 84 3.64 -13.90 11.98
CA THR A 84 3.40 -13.01 10.85
C THR A 84 4.00 -11.64 11.09
N SER A 85 4.71 -11.09 10.10
CA SER A 85 5.16 -9.70 10.08
C SER A 85 4.77 -9.02 8.78
N VAL A 86 4.77 -7.70 8.78
CA VAL A 86 4.39 -6.89 7.62
C VAL A 86 5.35 -5.73 7.44
N SER A 87 5.58 -5.30 6.19
CA SER A 87 6.28 -4.04 5.92
C SER A 87 5.85 -3.43 4.60
N GLY A 88 6.23 -2.18 4.36
CA GLY A 88 5.97 -1.55 3.08
C GLY A 88 6.58 -0.17 2.96
N LEU A 89 6.51 0.38 1.74
CA LEU A 89 6.93 1.74 1.40
C LEU A 89 5.70 2.62 1.14
N SER A 90 5.70 3.88 1.62
CA SER A 90 4.69 4.89 1.21
C SER A 90 3.27 4.42 1.51
N SER A 91 2.35 4.36 0.54
CA SER A 91 1.02 3.78 0.75
C SER A 91 1.06 2.35 1.29
N GLY A 92 2.06 1.55 0.89
CA GLY A 92 2.31 0.23 1.46
C GLY A 92 2.77 0.27 2.92
N ALA A 93 3.48 1.33 3.32
CA ALA A 93 3.86 1.54 4.72
C ALA A 93 2.65 1.93 5.58
N PHE A 94 1.75 2.77 5.05
CA PHE A 94 0.45 3.05 5.69
C PHE A 94 -0.36 1.76 5.85
N MET A 95 -0.44 0.94 4.79
CA MET A 95 -1.13 -0.36 4.84
C MET A 95 -0.47 -1.30 5.86
N ALA A 96 0.86 -1.38 5.92
CA ALA A 96 1.57 -2.18 6.91
C ALA A 96 1.26 -1.74 8.35
N GLY A 97 1.25 -0.43 8.60
CA GLY A 97 0.84 0.15 9.89
C GLY A 97 -0.61 -0.16 10.24
N GLN A 98 -1.53 0.01 9.28
CA GLN A 98 -2.95 -0.32 9.46
C GLN A 98 -3.16 -1.80 9.74
N PHE A 99 -2.55 -2.67 8.93
CA PHE A 99 -2.65 -4.12 9.10
C PHE A 99 -2.05 -4.57 10.43
N GLY A 100 -0.88 -4.02 10.80
CA GLY A 100 -0.21 -4.30 12.06
C GLY A 100 -1.03 -3.94 13.28
N VAL A 101 -1.80 -2.84 13.23
CA VAL A 101 -2.69 -2.43 14.32
C VAL A 101 -3.99 -3.23 14.31
N ALA A 102 -4.65 -3.35 13.15
CA ALA A 102 -5.95 -4.00 13.04
C ALA A 102 -5.88 -5.51 13.35
N TYR A 103 -4.80 -6.19 12.97
CA TYR A 103 -4.55 -7.60 13.23
C TYR A 103 -3.40 -7.82 14.23
N SER A 104 -3.31 -6.96 15.24
CA SER A 104 -2.20 -6.95 16.21
C SER A 104 -2.09 -8.23 17.08
N ALA A 105 -3.12 -9.04 17.13
CA ALA A 105 -3.06 -10.36 17.76
C ALA A 105 -2.24 -11.38 16.93
N THR A 106 -2.11 -11.15 15.63
CA THR A 106 -1.41 -12.03 14.68
C THR A 106 -0.04 -11.48 14.30
N VAL A 107 0.10 -10.15 14.16
CA VAL A 107 1.31 -9.49 13.66
C VAL A 107 2.31 -9.26 14.79
N VAL A 108 3.52 -9.84 14.67
CA VAL A 108 4.59 -9.70 15.67
C VAL A 108 5.49 -8.49 15.43
N GLY A 109 5.49 -7.94 14.23
CA GLY A 109 6.29 -6.75 13.93
C GLY A 109 5.92 -6.09 12.62
N VAL A 110 6.25 -4.81 12.52
CA VAL A 110 5.94 -3.95 11.38
C VAL A 110 7.17 -3.18 10.91
N GLY A 111 7.33 -3.05 9.59
CA GLY A 111 8.33 -2.19 8.95
C GLY A 111 7.64 -1.07 8.18
N ILE A 112 7.79 0.17 8.61
CA ILE A 112 7.14 1.34 8.03
C ILE A 112 8.21 2.23 7.41
N VAL A 113 8.32 2.17 6.08
CA VAL A 113 9.27 2.97 5.30
C VAL A 113 8.52 4.15 4.69
N ALA A 114 8.80 5.36 5.18
CA ALA A 114 8.13 6.58 4.72
C ALA A 114 6.59 6.46 4.81
N GLY A 115 6.05 6.18 6.00
CA GLY A 115 4.62 6.03 6.26
C GLY A 115 4.15 6.74 7.53
N GLY A 116 2.89 7.17 7.53
CA GLY A 116 2.27 7.87 8.65
C GLY A 116 1.63 6.95 9.70
N PRO A 117 1.14 7.53 10.80
CA PRO A 117 0.51 6.80 11.89
C PRO A 117 -0.83 6.17 11.45
N PHE A 118 -1.25 5.15 12.19
CA PHE A 118 -2.55 4.50 12.00
C PHE A 118 -3.69 5.52 11.97
N TYR A 119 -4.62 5.35 11.01
CA TYR A 119 -5.80 6.20 10.83
C TYR A 119 -5.48 7.68 10.50
N CYS A 120 -4.29 8.00 10.04
CA CYS A 120 -3.86 9.38 9.80
C CYS A 120 -4.85 10.18 8.94
N ALA A 121 -5.29 9.65 7.80
CA ALA A 121 -6.22 10.35 6.91
C ALA A 121 -7.63 10.54 7.50
N GLY A 122 -7.99 9.75 8.50
CA GLY A 122 -9.24 9.89 9.26
C GLY A 122 -9.17 10.97 10.34
N TYR A 123 -7.98 11.52 10.63
CA TYR A 123 -7.85 12.62 11.57
C TYR A 123 -8.68 13.82 11.11
N PRO A 124 -9.52 14.41 11.95
CA PRO A 124 -10.29 15.58 11.56
C PRO A 124 -9.32 16.73 11.27
N GLY A 125 -9.09 16.95 9.98
CA GLY A 125 -8.19 17.99 9.50
C GLY A 125 -8.73 19.39 9.78
N VAL A 126 -8.01 20.40 9.30
CA VAL A 126 -8.32 21.83 9.52
C VAL A 126 -9.70 22.22 8.98
N VAL A 127 -10.23 21.46 8.02
CA VAL A 127 -11.49 21.77 7.33
C VAL A 127 -12.49 20.66 7.57
N PRO A 128 -13.59 20.92 8.28
CA PRO A 128 -14.70 20.00 8.39
C PRO A 128 -15.21 19.62 6.98
N PHE A 129 -15.57 18.36 6.77
CA PHE A 129 -16.09 17.85 5.49
C PHE A 129 -15.08 17.76 4.32
N VAL A 130 -13.78 17.95 4.57
CA VAL A 130 -12.78 17.72 3.53
C VAL A 130 -12.62 16.22 3.30
N PRO A 131 -12.61 15.75 2.03
CA PRO A 131 -12.37 14.35 1.72
C PRO A 131 -11.10 13.82 2.39
N TYR A 132 -11.15 12.59 2.89
CA TYR A 132 -10.01 11.89 3.51
C TYR A 132 -8.76 11.90 2.61
N LEU A 133 -8.92 11.95 1.29
CA LEU A 133 -7.83 12.11 0.33
C LEU A 133 -7.04 13.42 0.58
N VAL A 134 -7.73 14.53 0.88
CA VAL A 134 -7.04 15.81 1.16
C VAL A 134 -6.24 15.70 2.44
N ASN A 135 -6.79 15.08 3.49
CA ASN A 135 -6.02 14.80 4.72
C ASN A 135 -4.82 13.88 4.43
N ALA A 136 -5.01 12.85 3.60
CA ALA A 136 -3.91 11.98 3.20
C ALA A 136 -2.76 12.77 2.58
N MET A 137 -3.08 13.69 1.67
CA MET A 137 -2.07 14.47 0.94
C MET A 137 -1.45 15.61 1.76
N THR A 138 -2.25 16.34 2.57
CA THR A 138 -1.84 17.57 3.23
C THR A 138 -1.46 17.42 4.70
N VAL A 139 -1.91 16.35 5.35
CA VAL A 139 -1.62 16.07 6.77
C VAL A 139 -0.69 14.87 6.91
N CYS A 140 -0.96 13.79 6.13
CA CYS A 140 -0.28 12.50 6.32
C CYS A 140 0.95 12.29 5.42
N MET A 141 1.23 13.17 4.49
CA MET A 141 2.40 13.07 3.61
C MET A 141 3.40 14.21 3.84
N ASN A 142 3.01 15.43 3.54
CA ASN A 142 3.88 16.61 3.70
C ASN A 142 3.10 17.77 4.36
N PRO A 143 2.96 17.74 5.69
CA PRO A 143 2.16 18.73 6.42
C PRO A 143 2.84 20.11 6.42
N SER A 144 2.10 21.14 5.98
CA SER A 144 2.56 22.53 5.99
C SER A 144 1.81 23.41 7.01
N ILE A 145 0.62 23.00 7.43
CA ILE A 145 -0.26 23.77 8.33
C ILE A 145 -0.64 22.94 9.56
N VAL A 146 -1.05 21.70 9.36
CA VAL A 146 -1.49 20.79 10.44
C VAL A 146 -0.77 19.47 10.31
N GLU A 147 -0.13 19.06 11.40
CA GLU A 147 0.49 17.74 11.56
C GLU A 147 -0.50 16.74 12.14
N PRO A 148 -0.32 15.43 11.90
CA PRO A 148 -1.11 14.41 12.58
C PRO A 148 -0.90 14.50 14.10
N ASP A 149 -1.99 14.42 14.87
CA ASP A 149 -1.89 14.34 16.34
C ASP A 149 -1.92 12.88 16.79
N ALA A 150 -0.76 12.36 17.18
CA ALA A 150 -0.59 10.97 17.60
C ALA A 150 -1.47 10.59 18.81
N ALA A 151 -1.72 11.52 19.74
CA ALA A 151 -2.54 11.24 20.92
C ALA A 151 -4.02 11.02 20.54
N SER A 152 -4.57 11.86 19.68
CA SER A 152 -5.91 11.69 19.13
C SER A 152 -6.02 10.40 18.33
N LEU A 153 -5.02 10.06 17.51
CA LEU A 153 -5.03 8.82 16.70
C LEU A 153 -5.00 7.56 17.61
N VAL A 154 -4.27 7.58 18.72
CA VAL A 154 -4.32 6.50 19.73
C VAL A 154 -5.69 6.43 20.40
N ALA A 155 -6.33 7.57 20.67
CA ALA A 155 -7.70 7.58 21.21
C ALA A 155 -8.71 6.95 20.24
N TYR A 156 -8.62 7.26 18.93
CA TYR A 156 -9.41 6.59 17.90
C TYR A 156 -9.15 5.08 17.84
N ALA A 157 -7.87 4.66 17.84
CA ALA A 157 -7.53 3.25 17.85
C ALA A 157 -8.11 2.50 19.06
N LYS A 158 -8.11 3.12 20.24
CA LYS A 158 -8.78 2.57 21.45
C LYS A 158 -10.29 2.44 21.26
N ALA A 159 -10.94 3.42 20.65
CA ALA A 159 -12.37 3.38 20.36
C ALA A 159 -12.69 2.25 19.36
N PHE A 160 -11.96 2.13 18.27
CA PHE A 160 -12.14 1.06 17.26
C PHE A 160 -11.86 -0.34 17.84
N ALA A 161 -10.91 -0.46 18.75
CA ALA A 161 -10.67 -1.71 19.48
C ALA A 161 -11.83 -2.06 20.41
N SER A 162 -12.50 -1.07 21.04
CA SER A 162 -13.63 -1.29 21.93
C SER A 162 -14.88 -1.75 21.20
N THR A 163 -15.03 -1.39 19.92
CA THR A 163 -16.13 -1.82 19.04
C THR A 163 -15.83 -3.09 18.25
N GLY A 164 -14.60 -3.62 18.36
CA GLY A 164 -14.18 -4.84 17.66
C GLY A 164 -13.80 -4.65 16.18
N GLU A 165 -13.74 -3.40 15.71
CA GLU A 165 -13.30 -3.10 14.32
C GLU A 165 -11.84 -3.47 14.08
N ILE A 166 -11.02 -3.41 15.14
CA ILE A 166 -9.63 -3.87 15.16
C ILE A 166 -9.38 -4.75 16.38
N ASP A 167 -8.23 -5.40 16.45
CA ASP A 167 -7.82 -6.15 17.63
C ASP A 167 -7.60 -5.23 18.86
N ARG A 168 -7.55 -5.81 20.04
CA ARG A 168 -7.23 -5.07 21.26
C ARG A 168 -5.88 -4.37 21.13
N LEU A 169 -5.86 -3.06 21.32
CA LEU A 169 -4.64 -2.25 21.15
C LEU A 169 -3.49 -2.70 22.08
N SER A 170 -3.81 -3.41 23.18
CA SER A 170 -2.78 -3.99 24.04
C SER A 170 -1.85 -5.00 23.36
N HIS A 171 -2.25 -5.61 22.24
CA HIS A 171 -1.40 -6.51 21.48
C HIS A 171 -0.27 -5.76 20.75
N VAL A 172 -0.49 -4.52 20.32
CA VAL A 172 0.51 -3.66 19.67
C VAL A 172 1.77 -3.50 20.53
N ARG A 173 1.65 -3.51 21.87
CA ARG A 173 2.77 -3.41 22.81
C ARG A 173 3.86 -4.49 22.64
N LYS A 174 3.51 -5.62 22.03
CA LYS A 174 4.43 -6.75 21.82
C LYS A 174 5.16 -6.69 20.49
N GLN A 175 4.73 -5.80 19.60
CA GLN A 175 5.30 -5.70 18.26
C GLN A 175 6.70 -5.10 18.30
N ARG A 176 7.53 -5.54 17.35
CA ARG A 176 8.75 -4.86 16.98
C ARG A 176 8.46 -3.92 15.82
N VAL A 177 8.77 -2.64 16.01
CA VAL A 177 8.42 -1.56 15.08
C VAL A 177 9.69 -0.99 14.48
N TYR A 178 9.88 -1.22 13.17
CA TYR A 178 10.95 -0.60 12.40
C TYR A 178 10.39 0.60 11.62
N LEU A 179 10.98 1.77 11.80
CA LEU A 179 10.61 3.00 11.12
C LEU A 179 11.79 3.52 10.30
N PHE A 180 11.51 4.08 9.15
CA PHE A 180 12.52 4.73 8.31
C PHE A 180 11.96 6.00 7.66
N SER A 181 12.75 7.08 7.72
CA SER A 181 12.49 8.33 7.01
C SER A 181 13.79 8.80 6.36
N GLY A 182 13.82 8.89 5.05
CA GLY A 182 14.96 9.45 4.34
C GLY A 182 15.03 10.98 4.52
N MET A 183 16.23 11.52 4.73
CA MET A 183 16.44 12.98 4.90
C MET A 183 16.07 13.79 3.65
N ALA A 184 16.19 13.19 2.46
CA ALA A 184 15.83 13.80 1.18
C ALA A 184 14.38 13.50 0.76
N ASP A 185 13.59 12.79 1.58
CA ASP A 185 12.19 12.46 1.27
C ASP A 185 11.28 13.68 1.48
N GLN A 186 10.75 14.21 0.37
CA GLN A 186 9.79 15.31 0.34
C GLN A 186 8.35 14.83 0.07
N THR A 187 8.15 13.51 -0.07
CA THR A 187 6.83 12.90 -0.33
C THR A 187 6.13 12.56 0.97
N VAL A 188 6.79 11.77 1.85
CA VAL A 188 6.33 11.54 3.23
C VAL A 188 7.46 11.99 4.15
N THR A 189 7.31 13.20 4.67
CA THR A 189 8.36 13.87 5.41
C THR A 189 8.65 13.24 6.77
N THR A 190 9.84 13.50 7.30
CA THR A 190 10.25 13.04 8.63
C THR A 190 9.27 13.50 9.73
N THR A 191 8.63 14.65 9.56
CA THR A 191 7.58 15.15 10.46
C THR A 191 6.46 14.10 10.64
N VAL A 192 6.01 13.51 9.53
CA VAL A 192 4.93 12.50 9.57
C VAL A 192 5.42 11.19 10.20
N VAL A 193 6.63 10.74 9.85
CA VAL A 193 7.19 9.50 10.43
C VAL A 193 7.49 9.67 11.93
N ASN A 194 7.86 10.87 12.40
CA ASN A 194 7.97 11.18 13.83
C ASN A 194 6.62 10.99 14.55
N LYS A 195 5.49 11.33 13.90
CA LYS A 195 4.16 11.07 14.48
C LYS A 195 3.81 9.59 14.51
N THR A 196 4.37 8.81 13.58
CA THR A 196 4.24 7.35 13.62
C THR A 196 4.99 6.75 14.81
N GLU A 197 6.22 7.20 15.09
CA GLU A 197 6.95 6.83 16.30
C GLU A 197 6.16 7.19 17.58
N GLN A 198 5.65 8.43 17.64
CA GLN A 198 4.83 8.89 18.78
C GLN A 198 3.56 8.04 18.96
N PHE A 199 2.90 7.65 17.86
CA PHE A 199 1.72 6.79 17.92
C PHE A 199 2.06 5.45 18.60
N TYR A 200 3.11 4.75 18.17
CA TYR A 200 3.49 3.46 18.74
C TYR A 200 3.93 3.60 20.20
N THR A 201 4.67 4.64 20.54
CA THR A 201 5.07 4.95 21.94
C THR A 201 3.84 5.16 22.82
N LEU A 202 2.87 5.99 22.40
CA LEU A 202 1.63 6.25 23.12
C LEU A 202 0.68 5.04 23.14
N ALA A 203 0.75 4.16 22.16
CA ALA A 203 0.05 2.87 22.17
C ALA A 203 0.70 1.87 23.14
N GLY A 204 1.86 2.21 23.71
CA GLY A 204 2.54 1.47 24.76
C GLY A 204 3.58 0.46 24.26
N VAL A 205 4.07 0.62 23.04
CA VAL A 205 5.24 -0.14 22.56
C VAL A 205 6.47 0.34 23.34
N PRO A 206 7.24 -0.55 23.98
CA PRO A 206 8.47 -0.18 24.67
C PRO A 206 9.49 0.44 23.69
N GLU A 207 10.25 1.43 24.14
CA GLU A 207 11.28 2.08 23.30
C GLU A 207 12.28 1.06 22.73
N ALA A 208 12.68 0.06 23.49
CA ALA A 208 13.54 -1.03 23.01
C ALA A 208 12.95 -1.85 21.85
N ASN A 209 11.64 -1.75 21.62
CA ASN A 209 10.92 -2.39 20.52
C ASN A 209 10.63 -1.42 19.36
N ILE A 210 11.17 -0.20 19.39
CA ILE A 210 11.08 0.77 18.30
C ILE A 210 12.50 1.05 17.78
N ARG A 211 12.74 0.76 16.50
CA ARG A 211 13.97 1.17 15.80
C ARG A 211 13.60 2.20 14.75
N TYR A 212 14.08 3.41 14.91
CA TYR A 212 13.81 4.49 13.97
C TYR A 212 15.12 5.00 13.34
N ILE A 213 15.22 4.86 12.01
CA ILE A 213 16.34 5.33 11.19
C ILE A 213 15.87 6.58 10.44
N LYS A 214 16.57 7.71 10.65
CA LYS A 214 16.21 9.02 10.05
C LYS A 214 17.42 9.89 9.69
N ASP A 215 18.59 9.29 9.62
CA ASP A 215 19.88 9.91 9.37
C ASP A 215 20.51 9.53 8.03
N VAL A 216 19.77 8.77 7.20
CA VAL A 216 20.19 8.41 5.84
C VAL A 216 19.68 9.47 4.86
N ASN A 217 20.57 10.01 4.01
CA ASN A 217 20.19 10.97 2.95
C ASN A 217 19.51 10.27 1.77
N ALA A 218 18.39 9.59 2.03
CA ALA A 218 17.60 8.85 1.05
C ALA A 218 16.40 9.67 0.58
N GLY A 219 16.06 9.55 -0.71
CA GLY A 219 14.78 9.98 -1.27
C GLY A 219 13.64 9.03 -0.88
N HIS A 220 12.45 9.27 -1.45
CA HIS A 220 11.27 8.45 -1.21
C HIS A 220 11.36 7.11 -1.92
N ALA A 221 11.92 6.11 -1.27
CA ALA A 221 12.19 4.79 -1.85
C ALA A 221 12.36 3.71 -0.77
N ILE A 222 12.27 2.43 -1.19
CA ILE A 222 12.86 1.32 -0.44
C ILE A 222 14.35 1.21 -0.76
N ILE A 223 15.16 0.85 0.23
CA ILE A 223 16.61 0.94 0.11
C ILE A 223 17.24 -0.43 -0.17
N THR A 224 18.20 -0.43 -1.07
CA THR A 224 19.02 -1.58 -1.46
C THR A 224 20.51 -1.24 -1.44
N ASN A 225 21.34 -2.24 -1.68
CA ASN A 225 22.79 -2.11 -1.91
C ASN A 225 23.17 -2.49 -3.35
N ARG A 226 22.30 -2.17 -4.32
CA ARG A 226 22.48 -2.59 -5.72
C ARG A 226 22.86 -1.37 -6.56
N ASP A 227 24.07 -1.34 -7.08
CA ASP A 227 24.65 -0.23 -7.87
C ASP A 227 23.82 0.20 -9.08
N GLN A 228 22.93 -0.70 -9.60
CA GLN A 228 22.05 -0.41 -10.73
C GLN A 228 20.72 0.24 -10.33
N ASP A 229 20.44 0.37 -9.02
CA ASP A 229 19.23 0.99 -8.55
C ASP A 229 19.38 2.54 -8.56
N VAL A 230 18.30 3.26 -8.26
CA VAL A 230 18.32 4.72 -8.27
C VAL A 230 19.29 5.26 -7.21
N VAL A 231 19.96 6.36 -7.50
CA VAL A 231 20.86 7.03 -6.55
C VAL A 231 20.12 7.38 -5.26
N CYS A 232 20.77 7.22 -4.13
CA CYS A 232 20.19 7.23 -2.78
C CYS A 232 19.26 8.43 -2.50
N ASP A 233 19.67 9.65 -2.82
CA ASP A 233 18.96 10.89 -2.49
C ASP A 233 17.80 11.25 -3.46
N LYS A 234 17.55 10.42 -4.49
CA LYS A 234 16.54 10.70 -5.51
C LYS A 234 15.20 10.06 -5.18
N THR A 235 14.12 10.74 -5.58
CA THR A 235 12.76 10.20 -5.62
C THR A 235 12.39 9.99 -7.09
N ALA A 236 12.59 8.77 -7.58
CA ALA A 236 12.35 8.43 -8.99
C ALA A 236 11.93 6.96 -9.16
N PRO A 237 11.12 6.64 -10.18
CA PRO A 237 10.80 5.24 -10.48
C PRO A 237 12.08 4.40 -10.72
N PRO A 238 12.12 3.16 -10.27
CA PRO A 238 11.06 2.37 -9.63
C PRO A 238 10.90 2.59 -8.11
N TYR A 239 11.45 3.65 -7.54
CA TYR A 239 11.45 3.97 -6.10
C TYR A 239 12.15 2.89 -5.27
N ILE A 240 13.26 2.42 -5.80
CA ILE A 240 14.18 1.47 -5.19
C ILE A 240 15.57 2.10 -5.35
N ASN A 241 16.19 2.46 -4.22
CA ASN A 241 17.40 3.28 -4.23
C ASN A 241 18.58 2.52 -3.63
N ASP A 242 19.74 2.65 -4.26
CA ASP A 242 21.01 2.22 -3.67
C ASP A 242 21.50 3.26 -2.64
N CYS A 243 21.48 2.85 -1.37
CA CYS A 243 22.13 3.58 -0.27
C CYS A 243 23.12 2.67 0.49
N HIS A 244 23.65 1.65 -0.19
CA HIS A 244 24.70 0.73 0.27
C HIS A 244 24.31 -0.18 1.45
N PHE A 245 23.00 -0.38 1.70
CA PHE A 245 22.50 -1.40 2.62
C PHE A 245 21.17 -1.96 2.13
N THR A 246 20.78 -3.15 2.60
CA THR A 246 19.53 -3.81 2.19
C THR A 246 18.49 -3.67 3.28
N GLN A 247 17.60 -2.70 3.14
CA GLN A 247 16.61 -2.33 4.15
C GLN A 247 15.62 -3.44 4.50
N SER A 248 15.20 -4.24 3.53
CA SER A 248 14.31 -5.38 3.75
C SER A 248 14.92 -6.40 4.72
N GLN A 249 16.23 -6.62 4.64
CA GLN A 249 16.97 -7.51 5.55
C GLN A 249 17.05 -6.90 6.94
N ASP A 250 17.33 -5.60 7.06
CA ASP A 250 17.31 -4.88 8.34
C ASP A 250 15.96 -4.95 9.04
N ILE A 251 14.87 -4.81 8.27
CA ILE A 251 13.50 -4.94 8.78
C ILE A 251 13.27 -6.35 9.36
N LEU A 252 13.59 -7.39 8.59
CA LEU A 252 13.37 -8.77 9.03
C LEU A 252 14.26 -9.14 10.22
N HIS A 253 15.54 -8.74 10.21
CA HIS A 253 16.44 -8.93 11.36
C HIS A 253 15.93 -8.23 12.62
N TYR A 254 15.46 -7.00 12.48
CA TYR A 254 14.92 -6.27 13.63
C TYR A 254 13.67 -6.94 14.20
N ILE A 255 12.77 -7.41 13.34
CA ILE A 255 11.51 -8.03 13.76
C ILE A 255 11.74 -9.40 14.38
N TYR A 256 12.55 -10.25 13.76
CA TYR A 256 12.69 -11.66 14.15
C TYR A 256 13.92 -11.94 15.01
N GLY A 257 14.84 -10.99 15.17
CA GLY A 257 16.09 -11.17 15.92
C GLY A 257 17.16 -11.86 15.08
N ASP A 258 17.84 -12.82 15.69
CA ASP A 258 18.95 -13.55 15.05
C ASP A 258 18.42 -14.41 13.89
N LEU A 259 18.78 -14.02 12.67
CA LEU A 259 18.50 -14.73 11.44
C LEU A 259 19.81 -15.16 10.78
N ASN A 260 19.78 -16.27 10.07
CA ASN A 260 20.88 -16.67 9.19
C ASN A 260 21.11 -15.58 8.12
N PRO A 261 22.35 -15.38 7.66
CA PRO A 261 22.65 -14.41 6.61
C PRO A 261 21.93 -14.75 5.31
N PRO A 262 21.69 -13.74 4.44
CA PRO A 262 21.01 -13.96 3.18
C PRO A 262 21.78 -14.91 2.27
N VAL A 263 21.05 -15.75 1.53
CA VAL A 263 21.66 -16.65 0.55
C VAL A 263 22.09 -15.87 -0.70
N LYS A 264 23.18 -16.33 -1.35
CA LYS A 264 23.60 -15.79 -2.65
C LYS A 264 22.79 -16.35 -3.82
N LYS A 265 22.21 -17.55 -3.65
CA LYS A 265 21.39 -18.23 -4.66
C LYS A 265 20.14 -18.77 -4.01
N LEU A 266 19.00 -18.32 -4.48
CA LEU A 266 17.70 -18.74 -3.99
C LEU A 266 17.47 -20.24 -4.23
N SER A 267 17.00 -20.95 -3.20
CA SER A 267 16.61 -22.36 -3.26
C SER A 267 15.14 -22.54 -3.61
N GLY A 268 14.33 -21.55 -3.24
CA GLY A 268 12.89 -21.51 -3.44
C GLY A 268 12.49 -20.92 -4.79
N LYS A 269 11.24 -20.54 -4.89
CA LYS A 269 10.68 -19.95 -6.12
C LYS A 269 9.69 -18.83 -5.81
N ILE A 270 9.61 -17.86 -6.72
CA ILE A 270 8.49 -16.92 -6.77
C ILE A 270 7.35 -17.64 -7.49
N ILE A 271 6.20 -17.74 -6.82
CA ILE A 271 4.94 -18.19 -7.42
C ILE A 271 4.08 -16.98 -7.74
N LYS A 272 3.47 -16.97 -8.91
CA LYS A 272 2.39 -16.08 -9.31
C LYS A 272 1.08 -16.80 -9.01
N PHE A 273 0.12 -16.13 -8.37
CA PHE A 273 -1.17 -16.72 -8.04
C PHE A 273 -2.31 -15.74 -8.26
N ASN A 274 -3.52 -16.28 -8.48
CA ASN A 274 -4.73 -15.48 -8.59
C ASN A 274 -5.19 -15.05 -7.19
N GLN A 275 -5.18 -13.72 -6.93
CA GLN A 275 -5.63 -13.19 -5.64
C GLN A 275 -7.12 -12.83 -5.62
N ARG A 276 -7.85 -12.96 -6.75
CA ARG A 276 -9.29 -12.61 -6.84
C ARG A 276 -10.15 -13.44 -5.90
N GLU A 277 -9.76 -14.67 -5.60
CA GLU A 277 -10.49 -15.53 -4.66
C GLU A 277 -10.62 -14.91 -3.25
N PHE A 278 -9.72 -13.98 -2.89
CA PHE A 278 -9.71 -13.29 -1.61
C PHE A 278 -10.40 -11.91 -1.67
N ILE A 279 -10.80 -11.45 -2.85
CA ILE A 279 -11.34 -10.10 -3.07
C ILE A 279 -12.86 -10.19 -3.08
N HIS A 280 -13.48 -9.72 -2.00
CA HIS A 280 -14.95 -9.73 -1.83
C HIS A 280 -15.62 -8.41 -2.18
N SER A 281 -14.87 -7.44 -2.70
CA SER A 281 -15.37 -6.11 -3.10
C SER A 281 -14.80 -5.70 -4.45
N MET A 282 -15.66 -5.26 -5.35
CA MET A 282 -15.24 -4.65 -6.63
C MET A 282 -14.53 -3.30 -6.43
N LEU A 283 -14.65 -2.70 -5.25
CA LEU A 283 -14.03 -1.42 -4.92
C LEU A 283 -12.61 -1.56 -4.37
N SER A 284 -11.94 -2.70 -4.59
CA SER A 284 -10.65 -2.96 -3.97
C SER A 284 -9.46 -2.36 -4.70
N SER A 285 -9.56 -2.11 -6.03
CA SER A 285 -8.41 -1.78 -6.91
C SER A 285 -7.25 -2.81 -6.81
N MET A 286 -7.53 -4.01 -6.32
CA MET A 286 -6.53 -5.09 -6.28
C MET A 286 -6.44 -5.76 -7.65
N SER A 287 -5.20 -6.08 -8.05
CA SER A 287 -4.90 -6.80 -9.28
C SER A 287 -5.48 -8.23 -9.27
N GLU A 288 -5.55 -8.86 -10.43
CA GLU A 288 -5.85 -10.29 -10.52
C GLU A 288 -4.71 -11.13 -9.94
N ASP A 289 -3.48 -10.74 -10.26
CA ASP A 289 -2.28 -11.47 -9.91
C ASP A 289 -1.61 -10.91 -8.65
N ALA A 290 -1.11 -11.83 -7.82
CA ALA A 290 -0.17 -11.54 -6.75
C ALA A 290 0.99 -12.53 -6.77
N TYR A 291 2.00 -12.29 -5.92
CA TYR A 291 3.21 -13.07 -5.90
C TYR A 291 3.55 -13.54 -4.48
N ALA A 292 4.22 -14.67 -4.37
CA ALA A 292 4.80 -15.11 -3.13
C ALA A 292 6.16 -15.77 -3.40
N TYR A 293 7.16 -15.40 -2.61
CA TYR A 293 8.40 -16.17 -2.55
C TYR A 293 8.26 -17.30 -1.53
N VAL A 294 8.51 -18.52 -1.96
CA VAL A 294 8.39 -19.71 -1.13
C VAL A 294 9.73 -20.45 -1.08
N PRO A 295 10.44 -20.42 0.07
CA PRO A 295 11.64 -21.21 0.29
C PRO A 295 11.40 -22.70 0.05
N LYS A 296 12.40 -23.42 -0.47
CA LYS A 296 12.30 -24.86 -0.69
C LYS A 296 11.99 -25.63 0.61
N SER A 297 12.52 -25.17 1.72
CA SER A 297 12.31 -25.75 3.06
C SER A 297 10.84 -25.72 3.50
N CYS A 298 10.05 -24.71 3.07
CA CYS A 298 8.63 -24.60 3.40
C CYS A 298 7.75 -25.69 2.75
N ALA A 299 8.34 -26.54 1.91
CA ALA A 299 7.67 -27.75 1.43
C ALA A 299 7.41 -28.77 2.57
N THR A 300 8.26 -28.82 3.57
CA THR A 300 8.20 -29.81 4.65
C THR A 300 8.24 -29.21 6.06
N GLN A 301 8.85 -28.03 6.21
CA GLN A 301 9.02 -27.34 7.50
C GLN A 301 7.89 -26.33 7.74
N THR A 302 7.65 -25.99 9.01
CA THR A 302 6.82 -24.88 9.39
C THR A 302 7.54 -23.57 9.05
N CYS A 303 6.85 -22.65 8.37
CA CYS A 303 7.41 -21.37 7.94
C CYS A 303 6.70 -20.20 8.62
N LYS A 304 7.44 -19.09 8.77
CA LYS A 304 6.91 -17.77 9.10
C LYS A 304 6.34 -17.14 7.83
N VAL A 305 5.58 -16.05 7.98
CA VAL A 305 5.13 -15.25 6.83
C VAL A 305 5.47 -13.78 7.05
N HIS A 306 6.03 -13.17 6.02
CA HIS A 306 6.18 -11.73 5.91
C HIS A 306 5.34 -11.20 4.75
N VAL A 307 4.53 -10.16 4.97
CA VAL A 307 3.80 -9.47 3.90
C VAL A 307 4.53 -8.19 3.54
N ALA A 308 4.95 -8.06 2.29
CA ALA A 308 5.63 -6.87 1.77
C ALA A 308 4.68 -6.08 0.85
N PHE A 309 4.29 -4.88 1.28
CA PHE A 309 3.40 -3.98 0.56
C PHE A 309 4.19 -2.98 -0.27
N HIS A 310 3.97 -2.96 -1.58
CA HIS A 310 4.60 -1.99 -2.48
C HIS A 310 4.04 -0.56 -2.27
N GLY A 311 4.76 0.47 -2.72
CA GLY A 311 4.27 1.85 -2.75
C GLY A 311 3.40 2.15 -3.95
N CYS A 312 2.88 3.39 -4.03
CA CYS A 312 2.25 3.87 -5.25
C CYS A 312 3.24 3.77 -6.45
N HIS A 313 2.72 3.49 -7.64
CA HIS A 313 3.52 3.26 -8.86
C HIS A 313 4.47 2.05 -8.80
N GLN A 314 4.37 1.17 -7.80
CA GLN A 314 5.25 0.01 -7.66
C GLN A 314 4.54 -1.35 -7.88
N ALA A 315 3.30 -1.34 -8.32
CA ALA A 315 2.60 -2.57 -8.71
C ALA A 315 3.37 -3.33 -9.80
N ALA A 316 3.25 -4.65 -9.83
CA ALA A 316 3.91 -5.50 -10.82
C ALA A 316 3.55 -5.13 -12.26
N VAL A 317 2.33 -4.66 -12.50
CA VAL A 317 1.91 -4.16 -13.83
C VAL A 317 2.72 -2.92 -14.26
N THR A 318 3.27 -2.16 -13.31
CA THR A 318 4.04 -0.91 -13.58
C THR A 318 5.54 -1.17 -13.64
N ILE A 319 6.11 -1.85 -12.64
CA ILE A 319 7.56 -2.03 -12.50
C ILE A 319 8.01 -3.49 -12.59
N LYS A 320 7.13 -4.38 -13.07
CA LYS A 320 7.39 -5.82 -13.24
C LYS A 320 7.83 -6.48 -11.93
N ASP A 321 8.96 -7.18 -11.96
CA ASP A 321 9.52 -7.93 -10.84
C ASP A 321 10.35 -7.08 -9.86
N ALA A 322 10.50 -5.79 -10.10
CA ALA A 322 11.45 -4.97 -9.35
C ALA A 322 11.16 -4.98 -7.84
N PHE A 323 9.89 -4.86 -7.42
CA PHE A 323 9.57 -4.87 -6.00
C PHE A 323 9.66 -6.27 -5.38
N TYR A 324 8.97 -7.27 -5.93
CA TYR A 324 8.90 -8.60 -5.34
C TYR A 324 10.14 -9.48 -5.62
N GLY A 325 10.99 -9.10 -6.56
CA GLY A 325 12.17 -9.89 -6.96
C GLY A 325 13.51 -9.25 -6.63
N LYS A 326 13.58 -7.92 -6.35
CA LYS A 326 14.87 -7.22 -6.32
C LYS A 326 15.09 -6.34 -5.07
N THR A 327 14.21 -6.37 -4.11
CA THR A 327 14.30 -5.57 -2.88
C THR A 327 15.04 -6.28 -1.73
N GLY A 328 15.52 -7.51 -1.93
CA GLY A 328 16.36 -8.23 -0.97
C GLY A 328 15.61 -9.02 0.10
N TYR A 329 14.27 -9.04 0.09
CA TYR A 329 13.49 -9.87 1.02
C TYR A 329 13.74 -11.35 0.82
N ASN A 330 13.76 -11.80 -0.45
CA ASN A 330 13.76 -13.22 -0.79
C ASN A 330 15.04 -13.94 -0.33
N GLU A 331 16.18 -13.28 -0.44
CA GLU A 331 17.48 -13.83 -0.09
C GLU A 331 17.61 -14.13 1.42
N LEU A 332 17.10 -13.23 2.26
CA LEU A 332 17.09 -13.47 3.71
C LEU A 332 15.98 -14.46 4.10
N ALA A 333 14.82 -14.36 3.48
CA ALA A 333 13.68 -15.22 3.72
C ALA A 333 13.99 -16.70 3.42
N ASP A 334 14.74 -16.95 2.34
CA ASP A 334 15.16 -18.30 1.92
C ASP A 334 15.99 -19.01 3.00
N ALA A 335 16.93 -18.29 3.61
CA ALA A 335 17.81 -18.82 4.67
C ALA A 335 17.07 -19.08 5.99
N ASN A 336 15.84 -18.53 6.16
CA ASN A 336 15.19 -18.41 7.47
C ASN A 336 13.77 -18.97 7.53
N ASN A 337 13.36 -19.76 6.54
CA ASN A 337 12.04 -20.38 6.45
C ASN A 337 10.91 -19.33 6.55
N ILE A 338 11.03 -18.23 5.80
CA ILE A 338 10.03 -17.17 5.74
C ILE A 338 9.41 -17.15 4.34
N ILE A 339 8.12 -17.34 4.24
CA ILE A 339 7.38 -17.06 3.00
C ILE A 339 7.19 -15.56 2.92
N VAL A 340 7.52 -14.93 1.78
CA VAL A 340 7.24 -13.51 1.56
C VAL A 340 6.06 -13.38 0.61
N LEU A 341 4.97 -12.81 1.11
CA LEU A 341 3.75 -12.56 0.35
C LEU A 341 3.78 -11.13 -0.19
N TYR A 342 3.53 -10.98 -1.49
CA TYR A 342 3.50 -9.70 -2.21
C TYR A 342 2.12 -9.49 -2.85
N PRO A 343 1.09 -9.12 -2.08
CA PRO A 343 -0.20 -8.77 -2.64
C PRO A 343 -0.08 -7.53 -3.52
N GLN A 344 -0.98 -7.36 -4.49
CA GLN A 344 -0.87 -6.33 -5.51
C GLN A 344 -2.12 -5.46 -5.58
N VAL A 345 -1.91 -4.14 -5.62
CA VAL A 345 -2.91 -3.13 -5.97
C VAL A 345 -2.45 -2.45 -7.25
N GLU A 346 -3.33 -2.28 -8.21
CA GLU A 346 -2.99 -1.74 -9.52
C GLU A 346 -3.67 -0.39 -9.79
N PRO A 347 -3.15 0.40 -10.76
CA PRO A 347 -3.79 1.63 -11.19
C PRO A 347 -5.21 1.41 -11.69
N SER A 348 -6.15 2.25 -11.24
CA SER A 348 -7.53 2.31 -11.72
C SER A 348 -7.89 3.73 -12.11
N TYR A 349 -8.35 3.92 -13.35
CA TYR A 349 -8.79 5.21 -13.90
C TYR A 349 -10.31 5.34 -13.92
N VAL A 350 -11.01 4.33 -13.40
CA VAL A 350 -12.46 4.29 -13.18
C VAL A 350 -12.72 4.11 -11.68
N PHE A 351 -13.97 4.15 -11.26
CA PHE A 351 -14.30 3.92 -9.85
C PHE A 351 -14.03 2.46 -9.44
N PRO A 352 -13.29 2.22 -8.37
CA PRO A 352 -12.67 3.18 -7.44
C PRO A 352 -11.43 3.85 -8.05
N TYR A 353 -11.39 5.19 -8.02
CA TYR A 353 -10.33 5.96 -8.69
C TYR A 353 -9.00 5.88 -7.90
N ASN A 354 -8.02 5.23 -8.49
CA ASN A 354 -6.69 5.00 -7.91
C ASN A 354 -5.60 5.01 -8.99
N PRO A 355 -5.36 6.13 -9.67
CA PRO A 355 -4.51 6.18 -10.87
C PRO A 355 -3.03 5.85 -10.62
N LYS A 356 -2.62 5.83 -9.36
CA LYS A 356 -1.25 5.53 -8.95
C LYS A 356 -1.06 4.11 -8.39
N GLY A 357 -2.13 3.30 -8.30
CA GLY A 357 -2.06 1.97 -7.71
C GLY A 357 -1.55 2.00 -6.27
N CYS A 358 -2.09 2.90 -5.44
CA CYS A 358 -1.75 3.03 -4.04
C CYS A 358 -2.61 2.09 -3.18
N TRP A 359 -2.07 1.58 -2.09
CA TRP A 359 -2.87 0.95 -1.03
C TRP A 359 -3.80 1.95 -0.37
N ASP A 360 -4.97 1.49 0.08
CA ASP A 360 -5.97 2.36 0.67
C ASP A 360 -5.61 2.75 2.12
N PHE A 361 -5.29 4.03 2.31
CA PHE A 361 -5.12 4.63 3.62
C PHE A 361 -5.96 5.91 3.81
N TRP A 362 -6.90 6.18 2.88
CA TRP A 362 -7.81 7.32 2.93
C TRP A 362 -9.27 6.99 2.59
N GLY A 363 -9.59 5.70 2.34
CA GLY A 363 -10.98 5.22 2.23
C GLY A 363 -11.56 5.16 0.83
N TYR A 364 -10.74 5.15 -0.23
CA TYR A 364 -11.25 5.05 -1.61
C TYR A 364 -11.90 3.70 -1.94
N THR A 365 -11.61 2.65 -1.14
CA THR A 365 -12.25 1.33 -1.28
C THR A 365 -13.54 1.20 -0.47
N SER A 366 -13.91 2.23 0.29
CA SER A 366 -15.07 2.18 1.17
C SER A 366 -16.36 2.43 0.41
N VAL A 367 -17.41 1.65 0.69
CA VAL A 367 -18.74 1.83 0.07
C VAL A 367 -19.34 3.18 0.47
N ASN A 368 -19.14 3.62 1.72
CA ASN A 368 -19.55 4.93 2.19
C ASN A 368 -18.34 5.87 2.30
N PRO A 369 -18.17 6.83 1.38
CA PRO A 369 -17.05 7.76 1.40
C PRO A 369 -17.10 8.76 2.56
N PHE A 370 -18.25 8.92 3.23
CA PHE A 370 -18.43 9.81 4.39
C PHE A 370 -18.12 9.10 5.72
N ALA A 371 -18.08 7.76 5.72
CA ALA A 371 -17.72 6.94 6.85
C ALA A 371 -16.84 5.78 6.37
N PRO A 372 -15.62 6.06 5.90
CA PRO A 372 -14.76 5.04 5.33
C PRO A 372 -14.22 4.11 6.41
N ASN A 373 -14.02 2.85 6.02
CA ASN A 373 -13.61 1.78 6.91
C ASN A 373 -12.19 1.24 6.63
N PHE A 374 -11.38 1.97 5.87
CA PHE A 374 -10.07 1.53 5.37
C PHE A 374 -9.11 0.99 6.45
N TYR A 375 -9.31 1.36 7.70
CA TYR A 375 -8.50 1.02 8.86
C TYR A 375 -8.98 -0.24 9.61
N THR A 376 -10.14 -0.78 9.25
CA THR A 376 -10.78 -1.91 9.95
C THR A 376 -10.38 -3.27 9.37
N LYS A 377 -10.64 -4.34 10.12
CA LYS A 377 -10.47 -5.72 9.64
C LYS A 377 -11.36 -6.06 8.44
N GLN A 378 -12.49 -5.38 8.28
CA GLN A 378 -13.44 -5.57 7.19
C GLN A 378 -13.13 -4.70 5.95
N ALA A 379 -12.13 -3.82 6.01
CA ALA A 379 -11.73 -3.06 4.83
C ALA A 379 -11.33 -4.02 3.67
N PRO A 380 -11.76 -3.74 2.43
CA PRO A 380 -11.62 -4.71 1.33
C PRO A 380 -10.21 -5.26 1.15
N GLN A 381 -9.19 -4.40 1.14
CA GLN A 381 -7.79 -4.82 0.96
C GLN A 381 -7.24 -5.51 2.21
N MET A 382 -7.61 -5.06 3.40
CA MET A 382 -7.22 -5.67 4.68
C MET A 382 -7.75 -7.11 4.79
N ALA A 383 -9.04 -7.32 4.49
CA ALA A 383 -9.68 -8.62 4.51
C ALA A 383 -9.09 -9.57 3.47
N ALA A 384 -8.80 -9.08 2.26
CA ALA A 384 -8.19 -9.88 1.20
C ALA A 384 -6.78 -10.39 1.61
N VAL A 385 -5.93 -9.52 2.15
CA VAL A 385 -4.60 -9.92 2.63
C VAL A 385 -4.69 -10.92 3.79
N LYS A 386 -5.65 -10.72 4.71
CA LYS A 386 -5.89 -11.69 5.79
C LYS A 386 -6.34 -13.05 5.24
N GLY A 387 -7.21 -13.07 4.24
CA GLY A 387 -7.63 -14.30 3.55
C GLY A 387 -6.45 -15.05 2.92
N MET A 388 -5.50 -14.33 2.31
CA MET A 388 -4.27 -14.94 1.77
C MET A 388 -3.41 -15.57 2.88
N LEU A 389 -3.27 -14.89 4.02
CA LEU A 389 -2.56 -15.45 5.19
C LEU A 389 -3.24 -16.70 5.72
N ASP A 390 -4.57 -16.69 5.81
CA ASP A 390 -5.35 -17.85 6.26
C ASP A 390 -5.18 -19.04 5.29
N ARG A 391 -5.20 -18.79 3.98
CA ARG A 391 -4.94 -19.82 2.95
C ARG A 391 -3.54 -20.43 3.11
N LEU A 392 -2.52 -19.62 3.38
CA LEU A 392 -1.17 -20.15 3.61
C LEU A 392 -1.08 -21.04 4.83
N ALA A 393 -1.94 -20.86 5.84
CA ALA A 393 -1.98 -21.64 7.07
C ALA A 393 -2.93 -22.85 7.02
N GLU A 394 -3.75 -22.99 5.99
CA GLU A 394 -4.62 -24.17 5.81
C GLU A 394 -3.79 -25.45 5.79
N GLN A 395 -4.35 -26.52 6.35
CA GLN A 395 -3.73 -27.83 6.23
C GLN A 395 -3.71 -28.26 4.77
N ARG A 396 -2.58 -28.77 4.30
CA ARG A 396 -2.52 -29.38 2.97
C ARG A 396 -3.50 -30.55 2.91
N LYS A 397 -4.42 -30.48 1.96
CA LYS A 397 -5.30 -31.59 1.62
C LYS A 397 -4.54 -32.67 0.86
#